data_4f196de3b91c7bc86a382d5636c076d9
#
_entry.id   4f196de3b91c7bc86a382d5636c076d9
#
_cell.length_a   1.000
_cell.length_b   1.000
_cell.length_c   1.000
_cell.angle_alpha   90.00
_cell.angle_beta   90.00
_cell.angle_gamma   90.00
#
_symmetry.space_group_name_H-M   'P 1'
#
loop_
_entity.id
_entity.type
_entity.pdbx_description
1 polymer ?
#
loop_
_entity_poly.entity_id
_entity_poly.type
_entity_poly.pdbx_seq_one_letter_code
_entity_poly.pdbx_strand_id
1 'polypeptide(L)'
;YETADIEFQMLLDQAYQKGNNLAHHLIQAFEPGETTAEQAHEIGRQLADEVLQGKYPYVITTHIDKGHLHNHIIFCAVDMANQRKYISNRQSYAFIRRTSDRLCKEHGLSVVKPGKDKGKTYAEWDAQKKGKSWKAKLKIAIDAAIPQAKYFDSFLRLMEAQGYEVKQGKFI
;
A
#
# COMPACT_ATOMS: atom_id res chain seq x y z
N TYR A 1 12.02 -5.34 -23.48
CA TYR A 1 11.82 -5.97 -22.13
C TYR A 1 12.61 -7.26 -21.95
N GLU A 2 13.01 -7.91 -23.02
CA GLU A 2 13.72 -9.21 -22.99
C GLU A 2 15.11 -9.12 -22.34
N THR A 3 15.69 -7.94 -22.22
CA THR A 3 17.04 -7.71 -21.67
C THR A 3 17.02 -7.03 -20.30
N ALA A 4 15.85 -6.73 -19.72
CA ALA A 4 15.76 -5.93 -18.50
C ALA A 4 16.40 -6.61 -17.28
N ASP A 5 16.30 -7.92 -17.19
CA ASP A 5 16.93 -8.72 -16.14
C ASP A 5 18.47 -8.68 -16.26
N ILE A 6 19.01 -8.79 -17.47
CA ILE A 6 20.44 -8.70 -17.76
C ILE A 6 20.95 -7.29 -17.42
N GLU A 7 20.25 -6.25 -17.86
CA GLU A 7 20.62 -4.86 -17.58
C GLU A 7 20.63 -4.56 -16.08
N PHE A 8 19.61 -5.06 -15.35
CA PHE A 8 19.56 -4.93 -13.88
C PHE A 8 20.73 -5.67 -13.23
N GLN A 9 21.04 -6.89 -13.67
CA GLN A 9 22.14 -7.67 -13.12
C GLN A 9 23.49 -6.98 -13.35
N MET A 10 23.73 -6.43 -14.54
CA MET A 10 24.96 -5.68 -14.83
C MET A 10 25.16 -4.50 -13.90
N LEU A 11 24.07 -3.75 -13.58
CA LEU A 11 24.13 -2.63 -12.63
C LEU A 11 24.33 -3.10 -11.19
N LEU A 12 23.68 -4.19 -10.79
CA LEU A 12 23.83 -4.78 -9.47
C LEU A 12 25.24 -5.26 -9.20
N ASP A 13 25.92 -5.81 -10.21
CA ASP A 13 27.32 -6.28 -10.12
C ASP A 13 28.30 -5.12 -9.92
N GLN A 14 27.97 -3.92 -10.43
CA GLN A 14 28.74 -2.70 -10.29
C GLN A 14 28.42 -1.92 -9.00
N ALA A 15 27.41 -2.36 -8.22
CA ALA A 15 26.96 -1.62 -7.05
C ALA A 15 28.08 -1.41 -6.02
N TYR A 16 28.27 -0.15 -5.61
CA TYR A 16 29.25 0.23 -4.59
C TYR A 16 28.95 -0.39 -3.23
N GLN A 17 27.66 -0.57 -2.91
CA GLN A 17 27.20 -1.24 -1.67
C GLN A 17 26.46 -2.53 -2.03
N LYS A 18 26.90 -3.64 -1.50
CA LYS A 18 26.16 -4.90 -1.58
C LYS A 18 25.01 -4.90 -0.57
N GLY A 19 23.86 -5.38 -0.97
CA GLY A 19 22.67 -5.51 -0.13
C GLY A 19 21.68 -6.47 -0.77
N ASN A 20 20.74 -6.97 0.01
CA ASN A 20 19.82 -8.02 -0.42
C ASN A 20 18.73 -7.54 -1.40
N ASN A 21 18.44 -6.24 -1.45
CA ASN A 21 17.44 -5.71 -2.36
C ASN A 21 18.05 -5.54 -3.76
N LEU A 22 17.51 -6.27 -4.72
CA LEU A 22 17.92 -6.23 -6.13
C LEU A 22 17.10 -5.23 -6.93
N ALA A 23 15.80 -5.12 -6.61
CA ALA A 23 14.86 -4.22 -7.25
C ALA A 23 13.80 -3.75 -6.26
N HIS A 24 13.08 -2.71 -6.63
CA HIS A 24 11.91 -2.22 -5.93
C HIS A 24 10.68 -2.34 -6.81
N HIS A 25 9.54 -2.61 -6.21
CA HIS A 25 8.27 -2.79 -6.88
C HIS A 25 7.25 -1.81 -6.36
N LEU A 26 6.69 -0.99 -7.24
CA LEU A 26 5.58 -0.09 -6.96
C LEU A 26 4.33 -0.62 -7.66
N ILE A 27 3.19 -0.52 -7.00
CA ILE A 27 1.88 -0.80 -7.57
C ILE A 27 1.06 0.49 -7.49
N GLN A 28 0.58 0.96 -8.65
CA GLN A 28 -0.33 2.09 -8.76
C GLN A 28 -1.68 1.58 -9.26
N ALA A 29 -2.72 1.62 -8.43
CA ALA A 29 -4.05 1.16 -8.78
C ALA A 29 -5.01 2.34 -8.98
N PHE A 30 -5.98 2.16 -9.89
CA PHE A 30 -6.98 3.14 -10.24
C PHE A 30 -8.38 2.63 -9.88
N GLU A 31 -9.30 3.54 -9.63
CA GLU A 31 -10.70 3.18 -9.37
C GLU A 31 -11.31 2.52 -10.63
N PRO A 32 -12.11 1.46 -10.49
CA PRO A 32 -12.72 0.79 -11.63
C PRO A 32 -13.55 1.74 -12.49
N GLY A 33 -13.26 1.76 -13.79
CA GLY A 33 -14.00 2.56 -14.78
C GLY A 33 -13.61 4.04 -14.88
N GLU A 34 -12.64 4.51 -14.09
CA GLU A 34 -12.20 5.90 -14.09
C GLU A 34 -11.24 6.24 -15.23
N THR A 35 -10.50 5.27 -15.75
CA THR A 35 -9.44 5.50 -16.73
C THR A 35 -9.36 4.38 -17.77
N THR A 36 -8.67 4.63 -18.88
CA THR A 36 -8.32 3.60 -19.87
C THR A 36 -6.94 2.99 -19.57
N ALA A 37 -6.65 1.85 -20.21
CA ALA A 37 -5.35 1.18 -20.05
C ALA A 37 -4.19 2.07 -20.52
N GLU A 38 -4.38 2.78 -21.63
CA GLU A 38 -3.40 3.69 -22.19
C GLU A 38 -3.12 4.88 -21.26
N GLN A 39 -4.18 5.50 -20.72
CA GLN A 39 -4.06 6.61 -19.79
C GLN A 39 -3.41 6.15 -18.47
N ALA A 40 -3.82 5.00 -17.93
CA ALA A 40 -3.21 4.41 -16.75
C ALA A 40 -1.71 4.15 -16.95
N HIS A 41 -1.33 3.60 -18.11
CA HIS A 41 0.07 3.34 -18.46
C HIS A 41 0.88 4.64 -18.53
N GLU A 42 0.34 5.67 -19.19
CA GLU A 42 1.01 6.98 -19.31
C GLU A 42 1.20 7.65 -17.95
N ILE A 43 0.19 7.61 -17.06
CA ILE A 43 0.31 8.13 -15.70
C ILE A 43 1.39 7.36 -14.91
N GLY A 44 1.44 6.03 -15.09
CA GLY A 44 2.47 5.20 -14.46
C GLY A 44 3.88 5.51 -14.95
N ARG A 45 4.04 5.79 -16.25
CA ARG A 45 5.29 6.20 -16.87
C ARG A 45 5.74 7.56 -16.30
N GLN A 46 4.85 8.56 -16.25
CA GLN A 46 5.12 9.86 -15.64
C GLN A 46 5.52 9.74 -14.16
N LEU A 47 4.83 8.86 -13.41
CA LEU A 47 5.19 8.58 -12.02
C LEU A 47 6.61 8.02 -11.91
N ALA A 48 6.97 7.05 -12.75
CA ALA A 48 8.30 6.46 -12.76
C ALA A 48 9.37 7.50 -13.12
N ASP A 49 9.14 8.29 -14.17
CA ASP A 49 10.09 9.33 -14.63
C ASP A 49 10.36 10.37 -13.54
N GLU A 50 9.33 10.84 -12.84
CA GLU A 50 9.48 11.83 -11.76
C GLU A 50 10.13 11.26 -10.50
N VAL A 51 9.72 10.06 -10.09
CA VAL A 51 10.23 9.42 -8.87
C VAL A 51 11.66 8.96 -9.04
N LEU A 52 11.98 8.41 -10.20
CA LEU A 52 13.30 7.82 -10.48
C LEU A 52 14.29 8.80 -11.11
N GLN A 53 13.79 9.93 -11.67
CA GLN A 53 14.60 11.02 -12.23
C GLN A 53 15.63 10.54 -13.27
N GLY A 54 15.33 9.49 -14.03
CA GLY A 54 16.24 8.88 -14.99
C GLY A 54 17.48 8.20 -14.38
N LYS A 55 17.51 8.00 -13.05
CA LYS A 55 18.67 7.40 -12.36
C LYS A 55 18.60 5.90 -12.28
N TYR A 56 17.41 5.35 -12.25
CA TYR A 56 17.15 3.91 -12.06
C TYR A 56 16.43 3.37 -13.28
N PRO A 57 16.95 2.36 -13.98
CA PRO A 57 16.23 1.72 -15.06
C PRO A 57 15.00 1.00 -14.50
N TYR A 58 13.91 1.02 -15.24
CA TYR A 58 12.65 0.42 -14.81
C TYR A 58 11.90 -0.26 -15.94
N VAL A 59 11.01 -1.15 -15.56
CA VAL A 59 10.00 -1.78 -16.41
C VAL A 59 8.63 -1.44 -15.84
N ILE A 60 7.70 -1.10 -16.72
CA ILE A 60 6.29 -0.86 -16.37
C ILE A 60 5.38 -1.79 -17.15
N THR A 61 4.40 -2.38 -16.47
CA THR A 61 3.30 -3.12 -17.09
C THR A 61 1.98 -2.65 -16.52
N THR A 62 0.96 -2.56 -17.37
CA THR A 62 -0.41 -2.24 -16.96
C THR A 62 -1.28 -3.48 -17.06
N HIS A 63 -1.86 -3.88 -15.93
CA HIS A 63 -2.75 -5.04 -15.84
C HIS A 63 -4.20 -4.62 -16.00
N ILE A 64 -4.94 -5.42 -16.78
CA ILE A 64 -6.35 -5.17 -17.17
C ILE A 64 -7.29 -6.30 -16.75
N ASP A 65 -6.78 -7.32 -16.04
CA ASP A 65 -7.42 -8.63 -15.87
C ASP A 65 -8.35 -8.74 -14.64
N LYS A 66 -8.30 -7.78 -13.71
CA LYS A 66 -9.00 -7.91 -12.40
C LYS A 66 -10.13 -6.90 -12.16
N GLY A 67 -10.74 -6.38 -13.24
CA GLY A 67 -11.84 -5.43 -13.13
C GLY A 67 -11.43 -4.04 -12.64
N HIS A 68 -10.15 -3.80 -12.38
CA HIS A 68 -9.54 -2.50 -12.14
C HIS A 68 -8.16 -2.44 -12.76
N LEU A 69 -7.81 -1.28 -13.29
CA LEU A 69 -6.50 -1.07 -13.88
C LEU A 69 -5.45 -0.81 -12.81
N HIS A 70 -4.28 -1.40 -12.99
CA HIS A 70 -3.15 -1.14 -12.10
C HIS A 70 -1.82 -1.31 -12.83
N ASN A 71 -0.88 -0.44 -12.49
CA ASN A 71 0.49 -0.48 -13.00
C ASN A 71 1.38 -1.23 -12.02
N HIS A 72 2.25 -2.08 -12.55
CA HIS A 72 3.42 -2.58 -11.86
C HIS A 72 4.65 -1.87 -12.42
N ILE A 73 5.38 -1.14 -11.56
CA ILE A 73 6.63 -0.47 -11.90
C ILE A 73 7.72 -1.16 -11.11
N ILE A 74 8.63 -1.84 -11.80
CA ILE A 74 9.76 -2.52 -11.19
C ILE A 74 11.02 -1.77 -11.62
N PHE A 75 11.80 -1.27 -10.68
CA PHE A 75 13.04 -0.56 -10.97
C PHE A 75 14.25 -1.16 -10.24
N CYS A 76 15.41 -1.10 -10.90
CA CYS A 76 16.66 -1.57 -10.32
C CYS A 76 16.98 -0.82 -9.03
N ALA A 77 17.49 -1.52 -8.03
CA ALA A 77 17.85 -0.90 -6.76
C ALA A 77 19.12 -0.03 -6.84
N VAL A 78 19.81 0.00 -7.98
CA VAL A 78 21.10 0.69 -8.17
C VAL A 78 20.97 1.83 -9.17
N ASP A 79 21.49 2.99 -8.79
CA ASP A 79 21.60 4.21 -9.62
C ASP A 79 22.66 4.00 -10.72
N MET A 80 22.27 4.30 -11.97
CA MET A 80 23.14 4.15 -13.15
C MET A 80 24.36 5.09 -13.14
N ALA A 81 24.24 6.25 -12.50
CA ALA A 81 25.28 7.28 -12.56
C ALA A 81 26.35 7.11 -11.45
N ASN A 82 25.90 6.78 -10.22
CA ASN A 82 26.78 6.74 -9.06
C ASN A 82 26.86 5.37 -8.39
N GLN A 83 26.15 4.36 -8.93
CA GLN A 83 26.16 2.95 -8.49
C GLN A 83 25.75 2.76 -7.01
N ARG A 84 25.02 3.73 -6.45
CA ARG A 84 24.51 3.67 -5.09
C ARG A 84 23.10 3.06 -5.05
N LYS A 85 22.80 2.39 -3.94
CA LYS A 85 21.48 1.81 -3.71
C LYS A 85 20.41 2.89 -3.46
N TYR A 86 19.21 2.63 -3.96
CA TYR A 86 18.02 3.43 -3.67
C TYR A 86 17.71 3.41 -2.18
N ILE A 87 17.44 4.60 -1.63
CA ILE A 87 17.09 4.75 -0.21
C ILE A 87 15.59 4.65 -0.06
N SER A 88 15.12 3.46 0.35
CA SER A 88 13.72 3.22 0.64
C SER A 88 13.43 3.56 2.11
N ASN A 89 12.73 4.66 2.36
CA ASN A 89 12.38 5.14 3.68
C ASN A 89 11.01 5.85 3.68
N ARG A 90 10.58 6.34 4.85
CA ARG A 90 9.29 7.03 5.00
C ARG A 90 9.16 8.26 4.08
N GLN A 91 10.25 8.96 3.82
CA GLN A 91 10.23 10.16 2.96
C GLN A 91 10.05 9.78 1.49
N SER A 92 10.75 8.72 1.01
CA SER A 92 10.58 8.23 -0.36
C SER A 92 9.16 7.70 -0.60
N TYR A 93 8.57 6.97 0.35
CA TYR A 93 7.16 6.55 0.26
C TYR A 93 6.20 7.74 0.20
N ALA A 94 6.42 8.76 1.05
CA ALA A 94 5.58 9.95 1.04
C ALA A 94 5.72 10.75 -0.26
N PHE A 95 6.92 10.78 -0.85
CA PHE A 95 7.17 11.41 -2.14
C PHE A 95 6.44 10.68 -3.27
N ILE A 96 6.62 9.36 -3.39
CA ILE A 96 5.94 8.51 -4.38
C ILE A 96 4.41 8.72 -4.31
N ARG A 97 3.85 8.67 -3.10
CA ARG A 97 2.41 8.83 -2.90
C ARG A 97 1.92 10.21 -3.35
N ARG A 98 2.59 11.28 -2.92
CA ARG A 98 2.20 12.65 -3.30
C ARG A 98 2.30 12.88 -4.81
N THR A 99 3.34 12.33 -5.45
CA THR A 99 3.50 12.41 -6.91
C THR A 99 2.38 11.66 -7.63
N SER A 100 2.07 10.43 -7.21
CA SER A 100 0.95 9.65 -7.76
C SER A 100 -0.39 10.38 -7.58
N ASP A 101 -0.68 10.88 -6.36
CA ASP A 101 -1.93 11.60 -6.07
C ASP A 101 -2.06 12.89 -6.91
N ARG A 102 -0.95 13.60 -7.15
CA ARG A 102 -0.93 14.81 -7.99
C ARG A 102 -1.21 14.44 -9.45
N LEU A 103 -0.49 13.47 -10.00
CA LEU A 103 -0.69 13.02 -11.38
C LEU A 103 -2.12 12.53 -11.62
N CYS A 104 -2.68 11.74 -10.72
CA CYS A 104 -4.08 11.31 -10.83
C CYS A 104 -5.03 12.52 -10.90
N LYS A 105 -4.85 13.52 -10.04
CA LYS A 105 -5.69 14.74 -10.05
C LYS A 105 -5.53 15.56 -11.33
N GLU A 106 -4.32 15.70 -11.86
CA GLU A 106 -4.03 16.41 -13.12
C GLU A 106 -4.73 15.75 -14.31
N HIS A 107 -4.91 14.42 -14.25
CA HIS A 107 -5.66 13.65 -15.24
C HIS A 107 -7.16 13.48 -14.92
N GLY A 108 -7.68 14.19 -13.90
CA GLY A 108 -9.08 14.16 -13.50
C GLY A 108 -9.54 12.90 -12.78
N LEU A 109 -8.58 12.11 -12.26
CA LEU A 109 -8.86 10.84 -11.57
C LEU A 109 -9.00 11.03 -10.06
N SER A 110 -9.68 10.11 -9.40
CA SER A 110 -9.84 10.08 -7.95
C SER A 110 -8.53 9.75 -7.24
N VAL A 111 -8.44 10.16 -5.99
CA VAL A 111 -7.35 9.79 -5.10
C VAL A 111 -7.90 9.28 -3.77
N VAL A 112 -7.25 8.29 -3.21
CA VAL A 112 -7.62 7.74 -1.90
C VAL A 112 -7.42 8.80 -0.83
N LYS A 113 -8.53 9.24 -0.20
CA LYS A 113 -8.46 10.12 0.97
C LYS A 113 -7.99 9.28 2.17
N PRO A 114 -6.95 9.71 2.89
CA PRO A 114 -6.53 9.02 4.10
C PRO A 114 -7.71 8.94 5.08
N GLY A 115 -8.13 7.71 5.39
CA GLY A 115 -9.13 7.50 6.45
C GLY A 115 -8.53 7.75 7.84
N LYS A 116 -9.38 8.01 8.83
CA LYS A 116 -8.97 8.09 10.24
C LYS A 116 -8.59 6.71 10.80
N ASP A 117 -9.08 5.65 10.19
CA ASP A 117 -8.85 4.28 10.62
C ASP A 117 -7.50 3.75 10.10
N LYS A 118 -6.83 2.95 10.92
CA LYS A 118 -5.64 2.17 10.48
C LYS A 118 -6.08 1.22 9.38
N GLY A 119 -5.29 1.15 8.30
CA GLY A 119 -5.57 0.24 7.18
C GLY A 119 -5.73 -1.21 7.65
N LYS A 120 -6.68 -1.92 7.05
CA LYS A 120 -6.91 -3.35 7.29
C LYS A 120 -6.01 -4.16 6.36
N THR A 121 -5.54 -5.32 6.82
CA THR A 121 -4.92 -6.30 5.91
C THR A 121 -5.98 -6.87 4.98
N TYR A 122 -5.56 -7.36 3.80
CA TYR A 122 -6.48 -8.02 2.87
C TYR A 122 -7.25 -9.17 3.53
N ALA A 123 -6.57 -9.97 4.34
CA ALA A 123 -7.20 -11.08 5.07
C ALA A 123 -8.31 -10.61 6.03
N GLU A 124 -8.07 -9.50 6.74
CA GLU A 124 -9.08 -8.90 7.64
C GLU A 124 -10.25 -8.30 6.85
N TRP A 125 -9.97 -7.63 5.73
CA TRP A 125 -11.00 -7.09 4.84
C TRP A 125 -11.89 -8.20 4.26
N ASP A 126 -11.30 -9.29 3.76
CA ASP A 126 -12.01 -10.43 3.21
C ASP A 126 -12.84 -11.15 4.29
N ALA A 127 -12.27 -11.36 5.49
CA ALA A 127 -12.98 -11.92 6.62
C ALA A 127 -14.18 -11.05 7.04
N GLN A 128 -14.04 -9.72 7.00
CA GLN A 128 -15.13 -8.78 7.29
C GLN A 128 -16.24 -8.89 6.23
N LYS A 129 -15.86 -8.89 4.93
CA LYS A 129 -16.80 -9.03 3.82
C LYS A 129 -17.60 -10.33 3.90
N LYS A 130 -16.97 -11.43 4.36
CA LYS A 130 -17.59 -12.74 4.56
C LYS A 130 -18.34 -12.87 5.90
N GLY A 131 -18.40 -11.83 6.72
CA GLY A 131 -19.03 -11.87 8.05
C GLY A 131 -18.29 -12.74 9.09
N LYS A 132 -17.05 -13.15 8.78
CA LYS A 132 -16.23 -14.03 9.61
C LYS A 132 -15.21 -13.31 10.49
N SER A 133 -15.08 -11.98 10.34
CA SER A 133 -14.13 -11.19 11.12
C SER A 133 -14.52 -11.13 12.59
N TRP A 134 -13.74 -11.78 13.46
CA TRP A 134 -13.92 -11.71 14.91
C TRP A 134 -13.72 -10.28 15.46
N LYS A 135 -12.81 -9.50 14.84
CA LYS A 135 -12.57 -8.10 15.21
C LYS A 135 -13.78 -7.22 14.92
N ALA A 136 -14.45 -7.45 13.79
CA ALA A 136 -15.67 -6.72 13.46
C ALA A 136 -16.80 -7.06 14.43
N LYS A 137 -16.96 -8.33 14.80
CA LYS A 137 -17.93 -8.78 15.79
C LYS A 137 -17.65 -8.20 17.17
N LEU A 138 -16.39 -8.23 17.61
CA LEU A 138 -15.96 -7.62 18.88
C LEU A 138 -16.21 -6.11 18.90
N LYS A 139 -15.91 -5.40 17.81
CA LYS A 139 -16.19 -3.96 17.72
C LYS A 139 -17.67 -3.66 17.88
N ILE A 140 -18.55 -4.40 17.20
CA ILE A 140 -20.00 -4.24 17.32
C ILE A 140 -20.46 -4.49 18.78
N ALA A 141 -19.93 -5.52 19.43
CA ALA A 141 -20.26 -5.82 20.81
C ALA A 141 -19.81 -4.69 21.78
N ILE A 142 -18.61 -4.16 21.59
CA ILE A 142 -18.08 -3.02 22.36
C ILE A 142 -18.96 -1.79 22.14
N ASP A 143 -19.23 -1.42 20.88
CA ASP A 143 -20.00 -0.24 20.52
C ASP A 143 -21.44 -0.32 21.07
N ALA A 144 -22.00 -1.52 21.20
CA ALA A 144 -23.31 -1.77 21.82
C ALA A 144 -23.27 -1.72 23.36
N ALA A 145 -22.16 -2.14 23.98
CA ALA A 145 -22.03 -2.17 25.44
C ALA A 145 -21.71 -0.79 26.05
N ILE A 146 -20.97 0.06 25.35
CA ILE A 146 -20.56 1.40 25.84
C ILE A 146 -21.75 2.26 26.30
N PRO A 147 -22.82 2.46 25.52
CA PRO A 147 -23.92 3.31 25.94
C PRO A 147 -24.74 2.73 27.09
N GLN A 148 -24.65 1.44 27.37
CA GLN A 148 -25.35 0.75 28.44
C GLN A 148 -24.55 0.73 29.75
N ALA A 149 -23.25 0.97 29.69
CA ALA A 149 -22.34 0.94 30.81
C ALA A 149 -22.23 2.31 31.49
N LYS A 150 -22.53 2.38 32.79
CA LYS A 150 -22.33 3.61 33.59
C LYS A 150 -20.86 3.77 34.04
N TYR A 151 -20.16 2.66 34.24
CA TYR A 151 -18.79 2.57 34.73
C TYR A 151 -18.05 1.46 34.01
N PHE A 152 -16.74 1.47 34.07
CA PHE A 152 -15.89 0.48 33.42
C PHE A 152 -16.21 -0.97 33.89
N ASP A 153 -16.45 -1.17 35.18
CA ASP A 153 -16.82 -2.50 35.70
C ASP A 153 -18.15 -3.00 35.16
N SER A 154 -19.12 -2.11 34.93
CA SER A 154 -20.40 -2.51 34.31
C SER A 154 -20.21 -2.85 32.83
N PHE A 155 -19.29 -2.17 32.13
CA PHE A 155 -18.90 -2.53 30.77
C PHE A 155 -18.27 -3.92 30.71
N LEU A 156 -17.33 -4.24 31.64
CA LEU A 156 -16.71 -5.56 31.69
C LEU A 156 -17.76 -6.67 31.87
N ARG A 157 -18.69 -6.49 32.80
CA ARG A 157 -19.80 -7.47 33.02
C ARG A 157 -20.69 -7.65 31.77
N LEU A 158 -20.95 -6.56 31.03
CA LEU A 158 -21.71 -6.63 29.77
C LEU A 158 -20.96 -7.41 28.69
N MET A 159 -19.64 -7.25 28.61
CA MET A 159 -18.79 -7.99 27.68
C MET A 159 -18.71 -9.49 28.06
N GLU A 160 -18.54 -9.78 29.34
CA GLU A 160 -18.54 -11.17 29.87
C GLU A 160 -19.87 -11.86 29.62
N ALA A 161 -21.02 -11.20 29.84
CA ALA A 161 -22.33 -11.70 29.55
C ALA A 161 -22.54 -12.04 28.06
N GLN A 162 -21.79 -11.39 27.15
CA GLN A 162 -21.78 -11.71 25.73
C GLN A 162 -20.76 -12.81 25.36
N GLY A 163 -20.08 -13.41 26.33
CA GLY A 163 -19.14 -14.52 26.15
C GLY A 163 -17.69 -14.06 25.80
N TYR A 164 -17.35 -12.80 26.06
CA TYR A 164 -15.98 -12.31 25.88
C TYR A 164 -15.21 -12.42 27.19
N GLU A 165 -14.03 -13.05 27.15
CA GLU A 165 -13.09 -13.06 28.27
C GLU A 165 -12.28 -11.75 28.24
N VAL A 166 -12.31 -11.00 29.34
CA VAL A 166 -11.56 -9.74 29.48
C VAL A 166 -10.42 -9.93 30.46
N LYS A 167 -9.19 -9.75 29.95
CA LYS A 167 -7.97 -9.75 30.78
C LYS A 167 -7.49 -8.31 30.96
N GLN A 168 -7.47 -7.85 32.20
CA GLN A 168 -6.91 -6.54 32.52
C GLN A 168 -5.39 -6.62 32.44
N GLY A 169 -4.78 -5.76 31.61
CA GLY A 169 -3.35 -5.62 31.50
C GLY A 169 -2.77 -4.61 32.50
N LYS A 170 -1.46 -4.47 32.51
CA LYS A 170 -0.73 -3.52 33.37
C LYS A 170 -1.02 -2.06 33.05
N PHE A 171 -1.50 -1.79 31.83
CA PHE A 171 -1.83 -0.46 31.34
C PHE A 171 -3.25 -0.50 30.74
N ILE A 172 -4.14 0.27 31.32
CA ILE A 172 -5.45 0.62 30.77
C ILE A 172 -5.42 2.09 30.46
#